data_025aa21530187b2e6400d07a526863ac
#
_entry.id   025aa21530187b2e6400d07a526863ac
#
_cell.length_a   1.000
_cell.length_b   1.000
_cell.length_c   1.000
_cell.angle_alpha   90.00
_cell.angle_beta   90.00
_cell.angle_gamma   90.00
#
_symmetry.space_group_name_H-M   'P 1'
#
loop_
_entity.id
_entity.type
_entity.pdbx_description
1 polymer ?
#
loop_
_entity_poly.entity_id
_entity_poly.type
_entity_poly.pdbx_seq_one_letter_code
_entity_poly.pdbx_strand_id
1 'polypeptide(L)'
;VRNMGIYMSRKVAYLDERWGWPALPNTQPKFLSVLQPVELKGIAPRQQYNIYPFAAVTRDGIDDETRYQVGADLFWRPSSNFQLNATLNPDFGNVESDDVDVNLSATETFFSEKRLFFVEGQEIFVASPRADTRSSGVGNSGPPTTMVNTRRIGGRPQSPTLQPGQTVSAREAGLPAELIGAAKGTGQIGNFRYGVLAAFEDEV
;
A
#
# COMPACT_ATOMS: atom_id res chain seq x y z
N VAL A 1 11.21 -5.09 28.60
CA VAL A 1 10.37 -3.90 28.85
C VAL A 1 10.40 -3.05 27.60
N ARG A 2 9.23 -2.65 27.08
CA ARG A 2 9.12 -1.73 25.96
C ARG A 2 8.24 -0.55 26.36
N ASN A 3 8.65 0.65 25.98
CA ASN A 3 7.88 1.86 26.21
C ASN A 3 7.11 2.20 24.95
N MET A 4 5.82 2.42 25.11
CA MET A 4 4.94 2.91 24.04
C MET A 4 4.30 4.23 24.47
N GLY A 5 4.00 5.09 23.50
CA GLY A 5 3.18 6.26 23.71
C GLY A 5 1.75 5.99 23.24
N ILE A 6 0.76 6.31 24.07
CA ILE A 6 -0.66 6.13 23.74
C ILE A 6 -1.37 7.50 23.71
N TYR A 7 -2.21 7.68 22.72
CA TYR A 7 -3.18 8.76 22.63
C TYR A 7 -4.53 8.16 22.23
N MET A 8 -5.58 8.58 22.93
CA MET A 8 -6.94 8.17 22.62
C MET A 8 -7.78 9.42 22.36
N SER A 9 -8.62 9.39 21.34
CA SER A 9 -9.57 10.46 21.08
C SER A 9 -10.95 9.92 20.70
N ARG A 10 -11.97 10.67 21.06
CA ARG A 10 -13.36 10.38 20.72
C ARG A 10 -14.02 11.64 20.17
N LYS A 11 -14.67 11.52 19.02
CA LYS A 11 -15.56 12.58 18.52
C LYS A 11 -16.94 12.43 19.20
N VAL A 12 -17.40 13.50 19.81
CA VAL A 12 -18.74 13.60 20.41
C VAL A 12 -19.63 14.31 19.39
N ALA A 13 -20.37 13.54 18.60
CA ALA A 13 -21.05 14.05 17.41
C ALA A 13 -22.08 15.16 17.71
N TYR A 14 -22.84 15.03 18.81
CA TYR A 14 -23.88 16.00 19.16
C TYR A 14 -23.35 17.35 19.69
N LEU A 15 -22.08 17.38 20.15
CA LEU A 15 -21.39 18.61 20.56
C LEU A 15 -20.43 19.13 19.48
N ASP A 16 -20.21 18.34 18.42
CA ASP A 16 -19.14 18.56 17.41
C ASP A 16 -17.76 18.78 18.02
N GLU A 17 -17.51 18.18 19.18
CA GLU A 17 -16.26 18.27 19.94
C GLU A 17 -15.45 16.99 19.78
N ARG A 18 -14.13 17.12 19.89
CA ARG A 18 -13.21 15.99 20.00
C ARG A 18 -12.52 15.99 21.34
N TRP A 19 -12.79 15.00 22.15
CA TRP A 19 -12.13 14.78 23.42
C TRP A 19 -10.94 13.87 23.25
N GLY A 20 -9.81 14.25 23.83
CA GLY A 20 -8.56 13.50 23.72
C GLY A 20 -7.88 13.29 25.06
N TRP A 21 -7.17 12.21 25.19
CA TRP A 21 -6.31 11.92 26.32
C TRP A 21 -4.97 11.33 25.87
N PRO A 22 -3.84 11.83 26.35
CA PRO A 22 -3.68 13.03 27.18
C PRO A 22 -4.11 14.31 26.44
N ALA A 23 -4.31 15.39 27.18
CA ALA A 23 -4.67 16.68 26.60
C ALA A 23 -3.59 17.15 25.60
N LEU A 24 -4.03 17.57 24.41
CA LEU A 24 -3.16 18.13 23.40
C LEU A 24 -3.33 19.66 23.40
N PRO A 25 -2.39 20.41 23.98
CA PRO A 25 -2.43 21.86 23.87
C PRO A 25 -2.17 22.28 22.41
N ASN A 26 -2.99 23.19 21.89
CA ASN A 26 -2.90 23.69 20.51
C ASN A 26 -1.54 24.33 20.18
N THR A 27 -0.76 24.63 21.21
CA THR A 27 0.57 25.27 21.10
C THR A 27 1.72 24.28 21.02
N GLN A 28 1.48 22.98 21.15
CA GLN A 28 2.53 21.98 21.12
C GLN A 28 2.86 21.53 19.67
N PRO A 29 4.08 21.82 19.18
CA PRO A 29 4.44 21.49 17.80
C PRO A 29 4.74 20.01 17.58
N LYS A 30 4.84 19.19 18.65
CA LYS A 30 5.24 17.79 18.57
C LYS A 30 4.22 16.88 19.23
N PHE A 31 3.33 16.32 18.44
CA PHE A 31 2.33 15.35 18.90
C PHE A 31 2.93 14.18 19.70
N LEU A 32 4.05 13.63 19.23
CA LEU A 32 4.69 12.47 19.87
C LEU A 32 5.21 12.75 21.30
N SER A 33 5.49 14.02 21.62
CA SER A 33 6.02 14.39 22.95
C SER A 33 4.98 14.43 24.07
N VAL A 34 3.69 14.45 23.70
CA VAL A 34 2.57 14.50 24.68
C VAL A 34 1.88 13.16 24.86
N LEU A 35 2.33 12.10 24.18
CA LEU A 35 1.77 10.78 24.32
C LEU A 35 1.97 10.27 25.76
N GLN A 36 0.94 9.66 26.32
CA GLN A 36 1.03 9.01 27.63
C GLN A 36 1.98 7.80 27.54
N PRO A 37 3.08 7.78 28.29
CA PRO A 37 3.98 6.64 28.30
C PRO A 37 3.32 5.44 28.98
N VAL A 38 3.41 4.30 28.32
CA VAL A 38 2.96 3.01 28.84
C VAL A 38 4.11 2.01 28.78
N GLU A 39 4.42 1.43 29.90
CA GLU A 39 5.45 0.41 30.01
C GLU A 39 4.83 -0.98 29.81
N LEU A 40 5.28 -1.68 28.79
CA LEU A 40 4.84 -3.03 28.48
C LEU A 40 5.88 -4.05 28.99
N LYS A 41 5.48 -4.89 29.93
CA LYS A 41 6.32 -5.95 30.51
C LYS A 41 5.92 -7.33 29.95
N GLY A 42 6.89 -8.23 29.85
CA GLY A 42 6.63 -9.62 29.46
C GLY A 42 6.34 -9.83 27.97
N ILE A 43 6.62 -8.84 27.10
CA ILE A 43 6.47 -9.04 25.67
C ILE A 43 7.66 -9.81 25.13
N ALA A 44 7.42 -11.04 24.71
CA ALA A 44 8.37 -11.86 23.94
C ALA A 44 7.89 -11.92 22.49
N PRO A 45 8.56 -11.23 21.56
CA PRO A 45 8.23 -11.36 20.15
C PRO A 45 8.40 -12.81 19.70
N ARG A 46 7.39 -13.37 19.06
CA ARG A 46 7.45 -14.70 18.47
C ARG A 46 7.58 -14.57 16.96
N GLN A 47 8.20 -15.55 16.34
CA GLN A 47 8.15 -15.72 14.91
C GLN A 47 6.68 -15.87 14.48
N GLN A 48 6.30 -15.15 13.44
CA GLN A 48 4.99 -15.22 12.83
C GLN A 48 5.15 -15.63 11.37
N TYR A 49 4.33 -16.54 10.91
CA TYR A 49 4.18 -16.87 9.52
C TYR A 49 2.71 -17.14 9.22
N ASN A 50 2.22 -16.62 8.14
CA ASN A 50 0.88 -16.84 7.65
C ASN A 50 0.96 -17.10 6.15
N ILE A 51 0.20 -18.08 5.69
CA ILE A 51 0.06 -18.41 4.29
C ILE A 51 -1.43 -18.35 3.98
N TYR A 52 -1.80 -17.60 2.96
CA TYR A 52 -3.17 -17.41 2.52
C TYR A 52 -3.30 -17.91 1.08
N PRO A 53 -3.55 -19.21 0.86
CA PRO A 53 -3.88 -19.70 -0.47
C PRO A 53 -5.27 -19.23 -0.86
N PHE A 54 -5.46 -18.92 -2.14
CA PHE A 54 -6.76 -18.58 -2.69
C PHE A 54 -6.97 -19.22 -4.07
N ALA A 55 -8.22 -19.35 -4.45
CA ALA A 55 -8.65 -19.72 -5.78
C ALA A 55 -9.84 -18.84 -6.17
N ALA A 56 -9.81 -18.32 -7.38
CA ALA A 56 -10.88 -17.50 -7.94
C ALA A 56 -11.32 -18.05 -9.30
N VAL A 57 -12.59 -17.87 -9.60
CA VAL A 57 -13.18 -18.19 -10.91
C VAL A 57 -13.91 -16.94 -11.38
N THR A 58 -13.49 -16.41 -12.52
CA THR A 58 -14.12 -15.24 -13.13
C THR A 58 -14.70 -15.65 -14.48
N ARG A 59 -15.97 -15.31 -14.72
CA ARG A 59 -16.61 -15.49 -16.02
C ARG A 59 -16.85 -14.13 -16.65
N ASP A 60 -16.27 -13.93 -17.83
CA ASP A 60 -16.55 -12.77 -18.67
C ASP A 60 -17.83 -13.07 -19.50
N GLY A 61 -18.87 -12.27 -19.28
CA GLY A 61 -20.14 -12.42 -19.97
C GLY A 61 -20.16 -11.81 -21.38
N ILE A 62 -19.13 -11.08 -21.79
CA ILE A 62 -19.01 -10.48 -23.12
C ILE A 62 -18.34 -11.46 -24.07
N ASP A 63 -17.20 -12.03 -23.65
CA ASP A 63 -16.41 -12.96 -24.46
C ASP A 63 -16.73 -14.43 -24.16
N ASP A 64 -17.67 -14.69 -23.23
CA ASP A 64 -18.04 -16.02 -22.72
C ASP A 64 -16.83 -16.86 -22.26
N GLU A 65 -15.82 -16.18 -21.74
CA GLU A 65 -14.58 -16.78 -21.26
C GLU A 65 -14.63 -17.02 -19.75
N THR A 66 -14.16 -18.19 -19.32
CA THR A 66 -14.01 -18.51 -17.90
C THR A 66 -12.53 -18.60 -17.54
N ARG A 67 -12.09 -17.77 -16.61
CA ARG A 67 -10.72 -17.75 -16.10
C ARG A 67 -10.65 -18.36 -14.72
N TYR A 68 -9.67 -19.21 -14.51
CA TYR A 68 -9.35 -19.83 -13.23
C TYR A 68 -8.05 -19.21 -12.73
N GLN A 69 -8.06 -18.70 -11.51
CA GLN A 69 -6.88 -18.12 -10.88
C GLN A 69 -6.63 -18.84 -9.57
N VAL A 70 -5.38 -19.24 -9.35
CA VAL A 70 -4.92 -19.85 -8.10
C VAL A 70 -3.65 -19.13 -7.68
N GLY A 71 -3.57 -18.72 -6.43
CA GLY A 71 -2.44 -18.00 -5.91
C GLY A 71 -2.28 -18.18 -4.42
N ALA A 72 -1.27 -17.52 -3.85
CA ALA A 72 -1.02 -17.53 -2.42
C ALA A 72 -0.26 -16.29 -1.97
N ASP A 73 -0.61 -15.79 -0.78
CA ASP A 73 0.14 -14.77 -0.09
C ASP A 73 0.89 -15.37 1.09
N LEU A 74 2.15 -14.97 1.26
CA LEU A 74 3.02 -15.33 2.36
C LEU A 74 3.37 -14.09 3.17
N PHE A 75 3.14 -14.16 4.46
CA PHE A 75 3.64 -13.22 5.43
C PHE A 75 4.56 -13.94 6.41
N TRP A 76 5.81 -13.50 6.53
CA TRP A 76 6.78 -14.10 7.40
C TRP A 76 7.57 -13.05 8.17
N ARG A 77 7.49 -13.10 9.49
CA ARG A 77 8.22 -12.23 10.41
C ARG A 77 9.02 -13.10 11.39
N PRO A 78 10.26 -13.47 11.05
CA PRO A 78 11.10 -14.28 11.93
C PRO A 78 11.55 -13.54 13.19
N SER A 79 11.62 -12.21 13.12
CA SER A 79 12.05 -11.36 14.24
C SER A 79 11.28 -10.05 14.26
N SER A 80 11.43 -9.26 15.32
CA SER A 80 10.87 -7.91 15.38
C SER A 80 11.51 -6.92 14.39
N ASN A 81 12.65 -7.29 13.81
CA ASN A 81 13.49 -6.40 12.99
C ASN A 81 13.50 -6.78 11.52
N PHE A 82 12.79 -7.83 11.13
CA PHE A 82 12.70 -8.25 9.73
C PHE A 82 11.33 -8.82 9.41
N GLN A 83 10.83 -8.49 8.24
CA GLN A 83 9.56 -8.96 7.69
C GLN A 83 9.73 -9.23 6.20
N LEU A 84 9.18 -10.35 5.75
CA LEU A 84 9.08 -10.73 4.36
C LEU A 84 7.61 -10.93 4.01
N ASN A 85 7.16 -10.26 2.97
CA ASN A 85 5.87 -10.48 2.31
C ASN A 85 6.15 -10.97 0.91
N ALA A 86 5.47 -12.01 0.48
CA ALA A 86 5.54 -12.49 -0.89
C ALA A 86 4.13 -12.83 -1.38
N THR A 87 3.89 -12.63 -2.65
CA THR A 87 2.65 -13.00 -3.30
C THR A 87 2.96 -13.73 -4.59
N LEU A 88 2.18 -14.75 -4.88
CA LEU A 88 2.24 -15.53 -6.11
C LEU A 88 0.88 -15.49 -6.80
N ASN A 89 0.88 -15.04 -8.05
CA ASN A 89 -0.33 -14.90 -8.88
C ASN A 89 -1.47 -14.15 -8.14
N PRO A 90 -1.22 -12.93 -7.61
CA PRO A 90 -2.17 -12.25 -6.74
C PRO A 90 -3.44 -11.86 -7.48
N ASP A 91 -4.59 -12.01 -6.80
CA ASP A 91 -5.87 -11.47 -7.26
C ASP A 91 -6.10 -10.08 -6.65
N PHE A 92 -5.96 -9.05 -7.47
CA PHE A 92 -6.28 -7.68 -7.09
C PHE A 92 -7.69 -7.24 -7.51
N GLY A 93 -8.52 -8.16 -8.02
CA GLY A 93 -9.88 -7.87 -8.47
C GLY A 93 -10.83 -7.38 -7.36
N ASN A 94 -10.52 -7.70 -6.11
CA ASN A 94 -11.30 -7.26 -4.94
C ASN A 94 -10.85 -5.91 -4.38
N VAL A 95 -9.87 -5.24 -5.00
CA VAL A 95 -9.43 -3.93 -4.56
C VAL A 95 -10.39 -2.86 -5.06
N GLU A 96 -10.78 -1.96 -4.16
CA GLU A 96 -11.65 -0.84 -4.51
C GLU A 96 -11.05 -0.03 -5.65
N SER A 97 -11.85 0.21 -6.71
CA SER A 97 -11.44 1.05 -7.83
C SER A 97 -11.19 2.49 -7.39
N ASP A 98 -10.33 3.17 -8.11
CA ASP A 98 -10.11 4.60 -7.87
C ASP A 98 -11.28 5.42 -8.41
N ASP A 99 -11.51 6.57 -7.79
CA ASP A 99 -12.50 7.53 -8.30
C ASP A 99 -12.07 8.04 -9.68
N VAL A 100 -13.06 8.30 -10.52
CA VAL A 100 -12.80 8.89 -11.84
C VAL A 100 -12.30 10.32 -11.66
N ASP A 101 -11.05 10.57 -12.02
CA ASP A 101 -10.45 11.90 -12.03
C ASP A 101 -10.26 12.39 -13.48
N VAL A 102 -10.88 13.50 -13.81
CA VAL A 102 -10.68 14.17 -15.11
C VAL A 102 -9.52 15.14 -14.98
N ASN A 103 -8.31 14.61 -15.10
CA ASN A 103 -7.09 15.41 -15.01
C ASN A 103 -6.82 16.17 -16.32
N LEU A 104 -7.04 17.48 -16.29
CA LEU A 104 -6.73 18.38 -17.41
C LEU A 104 -5.33 19.02 -17.29
N SER A 105 -4.55 18.63 -16.29
CA SER A 105 -3.20 19.15 -16.06
C SER A 105 -2.14 18.31 -16.79
N ALA A 106 -0.94 18.86 -16.97
CA ALA A 106 0.21 18.14 -17.52
C ALA A 106 0.88 17.16 -16.53
N THR A 107 0.41 17.12 -15.28
CA THR A 107 0.94 16.26 -14.23
C THR A 107 0.03 15.06 -14.02
N GLU A 108 0.62 13.87 -13.92
CA GLU A 108 -0.09 12.63 -13.61
C GLU A 108 -0.76 12.72 -12.23
N THR A 109 -2.03 12.30 -12.14
CA THR A 109 -2.73 12.20 -10.86
C THR A 109 -2.15 11.06 -10.05
N PHE A 110 -1.76 11.35 -8.80
CA PHE A 110 -1.26 10.34 -7.89
C PHE A 110 -2.41 9.72 -7.10
N PHE A 111 -2.62 8.42 -7.31
CA PHE A 111 -3.55 7.63 -6.51
C PHE A 111 -2.79 6.87 -5.41
N SER A 112 -3.36 6.86 -4.21
CA SER A 112 -2.80 6.10 -3.10
C SER A 112 -2.89 4.60 -3.38
N GLU A 113 -1.89 3.84 -2.92
CA GLU A 113 -1.92 2.38 -3.02
C GLU A 113 -3.01 1.80 -2.11
N LYS A 114 -3.81 0.88 -2.64
CA LYS A 114 -4.91 0.22 -1.92
C LYS A 114 -4.70 -1.29 -1.78
N ARG A 115 -3.77 -1.88 -2.56
CA ARG A 115 -3.47 -3.31 -2.50
C ARG A 115 -2.66 -3.61 -1.25
N LEU A 116 -3.18 -4.45 -0.36
CA LEU A 116 -2.61 -4.72 0.96
C LEU A 116 -1.13 -5.14 0.91
N PHE A 117 -0.76 -5.95 -0.07
CA PHE A 117 0.63 -6.37 -0.27
C PHE A 117 1.58 -5.17 -0.40
N PHE A 118 1.21 -4.14 -1.16
CA PHE A 118 2.07 -2.97 -1.39
C PHE A 118 1.96 -1.93 -0.28
N VAL A 119 0.82 -1.82 0.40
CA VAL A 119 0.60 -0.85 1.50
C VAL A 119 1.48 -1.17 2.71
N GLU A 120 1.61 -2.44 3.07
CA GLU A 120 2.36 -2.82 4.26
C GLU A 120 3.87 -2.52 4.09
N GLY A 121 4.46 -1.78 5.03
CA GLY A 121 5.87 -1.38 4.97
C GLY A 121 6.20 -0.33 3.90
N GLN A 122 5.20 0.32 3.31
CA GLN A 122 5.38 1.34 2.26
C GLN A 122 6.21 2.54 2.75
N GLU A 123 6.16 2.85 4.04
CA GLU A 123 6.87 3.98 4.64
C GLU A 123 8.39 3.96 4.41
N ILE A 124 8.97 2.79 4.14
CA ILE A 124 10.41 2.66 3.85
C ILE A 124 10.75 3.18 2.45
N PHE A 125 9.78 3.12 1.54
CA PHE A 125 9.93 3.54 0.15
C PHE A 125 9.45 4.98 -0.12
N VAL A 126 9.11 5.72 0.93
CA VAL A 126 8.68 7.12 0.86
C VAL A 126 9.85 8.02 1.22
N ALA A 127 10.30 8.86 0.29
CA ALA A 127 11.40 9.80 0.50
C ALA A 127 10.99 11.05 1.29
N SER A 128 9.70 11.38 1.33
CA SER A 128 9.15 12.52 2.05
C SER A 128 8.12 12.09 3.10
N PRO A 129 8.55 11.59 4.26
CA PRO A 129 7.66 11.01 5.27
C PRO A 129 6.67 12.01 5.90
N ARG A 130 6.82 13.30 5.61
CA ARG A 130 5.92 14.36 6.08
C ARG A 130 4.90 14.80 5.04
N ALA A 131 5.02 14.35 3.80
CA ALA A 131 4.00 14.59 2.79
C ALA A 131 2.79 13.72 3.11
N ASP A 132 1.77 14.30 3.68
CA ASP A 132 0.51 13.63 3.90
C ASP A 132 -0.29 13.67 2.60
N THR A 133 -0.78 12.53 2.15
CA THR A 133 -1.72 12.42 1.03
C THR A 133 -3.11 12.95 1.38
N ARG A 134 -3.36 13.30 2.63
CA ARG A 134 -4.59 13.94 3.05
C ARG A 134 -4.53 15.41 2.69
N SER A 135 -5.27 15.79 1.68
CA SER A 135 -5.57 17.20 1.39
C SER A 135 -6.50 17.76 2.49
N SER A 136 -5.97 17.94 3.66
CA SER A 136 -6.62 18.80 4.65
C SER A 136 -6.11 20.21 4.41
N GLY A 137 -6.93 21.03 3.86
CA GLY A 137 -6.84 22.40 3.37
C GLY A 137 -5.98 23.45 4.06
N VAL A 138 -4.91 23.11 4.72
CA VAL A 138 -3.95 24.06 5.30
C VAL A 138 -2.53 23.50 5.10
N GLY A 139 -1.92 23.93 4.03
CA GLY A 139 -0.55 23.60 3.70
C GLY A 139 -0.49 22.72 2.44
N ASN A 140 -0.02 23.31 1.35
CA ASN A 140 0.16 22.68 0.05
C ASN A 140 1.31 21.66 0.11
N SER A 141 1.10 20.57 0.83
CA SER A 141 1.97 19.40 0.78
C SER A 141 1.61 18.68 -0.50
N GLY A 142 2.43 18.83 -1.53
CA GLY A 142 2.31 18.05 -2.75
C GLY A 142 2.26 16.54 -2.46
N PRO A 143 1.97 15.72 -3.47
CA PRO A 143 1.96 14.28 -3.32
C PRO A 143 3.29 13.79 -2.73
N PRO A 144 3.29 12.73 -1.91
CA PRO A 144 4.50 12.21 -1.31
C PRO A 144 5.50 11.81 -2.42
N THR A 145 6.76 12.17 -2.25
CA THR A 145 7.81 11.68 -3.13
C THR A 145 8.07 10.23 -2.79
N THR A 146 7.56 9.32 -3.60
CA THR A 146 7.81 7.88 -3.47
C THR A 146 9.03 7.49 -4.29
N MET A 147 9.89 6.63 -3.75
CA MET A 147 11.01 6.05 -4.50
C MET A 147 10.52 5.01 -5.52
N VAL A 148 9.39 4.37 -5.24
CA VAL A 148 8.76 3.37 -6.10
C VAL A 148 7.27 3.68 -6.21
N ASN A 149 6.79 3.86 -7.45
CA ASN A 149 5.36 3.93 -7.70
C ASN A 149 4.80 2.52 -7.88
N THR A 150 4.35 1.92 -6.78
CA THR A 150 3.83 0.56 -6.77
C THR A 150 2.58 0.39 -7.63
N ARG A 151 1.83 1.46 -7.88
CA ARG A 151 0.63 1.43 -8.74
C ARG A 151 0.93 1.08 -10.20
N ARG A 152 2.18 1.24 -10.63
CA ARG A 152 2.61 0.81 -11.96
C ARG A 152 2.85 -0.70 -12.05
N ILE A 153 3.11 -1.36 -10.93
CA ILE A 153 3.29 -2.82 -10.86
C ILE A 153 1.92 -3.49 -11.03
N GLY A 154 1.77 -4.35 -12.03
CA GLY A 154 0.48 -4.92 -12.43
C GLY A 154 -0.49 -3.85 -12.94
N GLY A 155 0.03 -2.72 -13.39
CA GLY A 155 -0.74 -1.63 -13.98
C GLY A 155 -0.90 -1.80 -15.49
N ARG A 156 -1.52 -0.80 -16.11
CA ARG A 156 -1.67 -0.76 -17.56
C ARG A 156 -0.30 -0.66 -18.23
N PRO A 157 0.04 -1.55 -19.17
CA PRO A 157 1.30 -1.50 -19.89
C PRO A 157 1.36 -0.25 -20.77
N GLN A 158 2.57 0.16 -21.14
CA GLN A 158 2.73 1.18 -22.17
C GLN A 158 2.24 0.62 -23.50
N SER A 159 1.60 1.47 -24.32
CA SER A 159 1.13 1.03 -25.64
C SER A 159 2.27 0.41 -26.44
N PRO A 160 2.11 -0.82 -26.95
CA PRO A 160 3.17 -1.50 -27.69
C PRO A 160 3.46 -0.74 -29.00
N THR A 161 4.71 -0.78 -29.43
CA THR A 161 5.08 -0.31 -30.77
C THR A 161 4.67 -1.38 -31.77
N LEU A 162 3.53 -1.19 -32.42
CA LEU A 162 2.98 -2.16 -33.36
C LEU A 162 3.80 -2.19 -34.68
N GLN A 163 4.05 -3.38 -35.20
CA GLN A 163 4.59 -3.54 -36.55
C GLN A 163 3.51 -3.26 -37.61
N PRO A 164 3.90 -2.87 -38.83
CA PRO A 164 2.96 -2.67 -39.90
C PRO A 164 2.06 -3.87 -40.15
N GLY A 165 0.75 -3.72 -40.00
CA GLY A 165 -0.25 -4.78 -40.16
C GLY A 165 -0.70 -5.45 -38.88
N GLN A 166 -0.14 -5.12 -37.73
CA GLN A 166 -0.64 -5.54 -36.43
C GLN A 166 -1.68 -4.54 -35.91
N THR A 167 -2.77 -5.07 -35.35
CA THR A 167 -3.80 -4.27 -34.67
C THR A 167 -4.05 -4.92 -33.30
N VAL A 168 -4.03 -4.12 -32.27
CA VAL A 168 -4.45 -4.52 -30.91
C VAL A 168 -5.77 -3.84 -30.63
N SER A 169 -6.74 -4.57 -30.10
CA SER A 169 -8.02 -3.97 -29.72
C SER A 169 -7.81 -2.97 -28.59
N ALA A 170 -8.63 -1.89 -28.57
CA ALA A 170 -8.57 -0.90 -27.49
C ALA A 170 -8.83 -1.51 -26.09
N ARG A 171 -9.54 -2.64 -26.06
CA ARG A 171 -9.80 -3.41 -24.83
C ARG A 171 -8.55 -4.13 -24.37
N GLU A 172 -7.88 -4.88 -25.24
CA GLU A 172 -6.65 -5.60 -24.91
C GLU A 172 -5.54 -4.64 -24.48
N ALA A 173 -5.37 -3.53 -25.23
CA ALA A 173 -4.42 -2.47 -24.85
C ALA A 173 -4.75 -1.78 -23.52
N GLY A 174 -5.97 -1.99 -22.99
CA GLY A 174 -6.46 -1.44 -21.73
C GLY A 174 -6.33 -2.37 -20.54
N LEU A 175 -6.03 -3.64 -20.75
CA LEU A 175 -5.91 -4.59 -19.65
C LEU A 175 -4.64 -4.33 -18.83
N PRO A 176 -4.71 -4.52 -17.50
CA PRO A 176 -3.52 -4.49 -16.66
C PRO A 176 -2.60 -5.68 -16.96
N ALA A 177 -1.29 -5.49 -16.81
CA ALA A 177 -0.33 -6.59 -16.89
C ALA A 177 -0.58 -7.60 -15.75
N GLU A 178 -0.50 -8.89 -16.07
CA GLU A 178 -0.66 -9.93 -15.07
C GLU A 178 0.61 -10.00 -14.19
N LEU A 179 0.44 -9.88 -12.88
CA LEU A 179 1.52 -10.01 -11.93
C LEU A 179 1.71 -11.49 -11.58
N ILE A 180 2.81 -12.08 -12.05
CA ILE A 180 3.17 -13.47 -11.74
C ILE A 180 3.49 -13.62 -10.26
N GLY A 181 4.19 -12.63 -9.70
CA GLY A 181 4.50 -12.62 -8.29
C GLY A 181 5.33 -11.42 -7.87
N ALA A 182 5.32 -11.16 -6.57
CA ALA A 182 6.13 -10.11 -5.98
C ALA A 182 6.63 -10.53 -4.60
N ALA A 183 7.78 -9.97 -4.21
CA ALA A 183 8.34 -10.17 -2.88
C ALA A 183 8.85 -8.83 -2.33
N LYS A 184 8.59 -8.59 -1.04
CA LYS A 184 8.99 -7.39 -0.34
C LYS A 184 9.59 -7.75 1.02
N GLY A 185 10.87 -7.45 1.18
CA GLY A 185 11.57 -7.57 2.46
C GLY A 185 11.81 -6.21 3.08
N THR A 186 11.41 -6.04 4.33
CA THR A 186 11.67 -4.81 5.08
C THR A 186 12.31 -5.14 6.42
N GLY A 187 13.22 -4.28 6.86
CA GLY A 187 13.90 -4.55 8.12
C GLY A 187 14.64 -3.35 8.70
N GLN A 188 15.22 -3.59 9.87
CA GLN A 188 16.00 -2.60 10.60
C GLN A 188 17.20 -3.26 11.28
N ILE A 189 18.37 -2.65 11.09
CA ILE A 189 19.61 -3.03 11.76
C ILE A 189 20.13 -1.79 12.51
N GLY A 190 20.03 -1.82 13.83
CA GLY A 190 20.31 -0.62 14.64
C GLY A 190 19.39 0.55 14.26
N ASN A 191 19.99 1.66 13.81
CA ASN A 191 19.26 2.84 13.35
C ASN A 191 19.01 2.86 11.84
N PHE A 192 19.51 1.87 11.11
CA PHE A 192 19.37 1.78 9.67
C PHE A 192 18.15 0.95 9.30
N ARG A 193 17.22 1.52 8.52
CA ARG A 193 16.07 0.83 7.93
C ARG A 193 16.35 0.54 6.47
N TYR A 194 15.93 -0.63 6.01
CA TYR A 194 16.08 -1.05 4.62
C TYR A 194 14.82 -1.72 4.11
N GLY A 195 14.61 -1.60 2.81
CA GLY A 195 13.54 -2.27 2.10
C GLY A 195 14.00 -2.73 0.74
N VAL A 196 13.59 -3.91 0.33
CA VAL A 196 13.79 -4.47 -1.00
C VAL A 196 12.44 -4.89 -1.53
N LEU A 197 12.15 -4.53 -2.77
CA LEU A 197 10.94 -4.91 -3.49
C LEU A 197 11.36 -5.48 -4.84
N ALA A 198 10.80 -6.65 -5.19
CA ALA A 198 10.89 -7.26 -6.51
C ALA A 198 9.48 -7.63 -6.97
N ALA A 199 9.21 -7.45 -8.25
CA ALA A 199 7.97 -7.84 -8.89
C ALA A 199 8.28 -8.43 -10.26
N PHE A 200 7.52 -9.44 -10.65
CA PHE A 200 7.63 -10.15 -11.92
C PHE A 200 6.26 -10.12 -12.58
N GLU A 201 6.21 -9.52 -13.76
CA GLU A 201 5.02 -9.39 -14.59
C GLU A 201 5.15 -10.28 -15.81
N ASP A 202 4.03 -10.69 -16.37
CA ASP A 202 3.99 -11.40 -17.63
C ASP A 202 4.26 -10.42 -18.78
N GLU A 203 4.87 -10.91 -19.85
CA GLU A 203 5.07 -10.13 -21.07
C GLU A 203 3.71 -9.97 -21.78
N VAL A 204 3.38 -8.72 -22.13
CA VAL A 204 2.14 -8.33 -22.83
C VAL A 204 2.42 -8.19 -24.33
#